data_12fd5e94219903c29173387deda2f2f7
#
_entry.id   12fd5e94219903c29173387deda2f2f7
#
_cell.length_a   1.000
_cell.length_b   1.000
_cell.length_c   1.000
_cell.angle_alpha   90.00
_cell.angle_beta   90.00
_cell.angle_gamma   90.00
#
_symmetry.space_group_name_H-M   'P 1'
#
loop_
_entity.id
_entity.type
_entity.pdbx_description
1 polymer ?
#
loop_
_entity_poly.entity_id
_entity_poly.type
_entity_poly.pdbx_seq_one_letter_code
_entity_poly.pdbx_strand_id
1 'polypeptide(L)'
;MDSLPVCVMENAGTKRTLQWQKNVKLCREFRILAGIAGKEFCSVKTIVCVDNRMGICFNGRRVSRDRIVSEDILEMTRGNVLWMAPEADKLFKEVFKAKEEVCRETGTGKKIQDAGHLEDEKMWKVDRNFLEKAEEEDFCFVEGENLAGYEGKITEIVLYKWNRDYPADVFFEVDLSKWRLEERKDFSGYSHEKITKEIYNRQGLL
;
A
#
# COMPACT_ATOMS: atom_id res chain seq x y z
N MET A 1 -31.95 -27.28 9.85
CA MET A 1 -31.65 -26.18 10.80
C MET A 1 -30.22 -26.39 11.28
N ASP A 2 -29.26 -26.00 10.46
CA ASP A 2 -27.84 -26.17 10.77
C ASP A 2 -27.24 -24.78 11.03
N SER A 3 -26.83 -24.61 12.28
CA SER A 3 -26.24 -23.40 12.82
C SER A 3 -24.85 -23.17 12.26
N LEU A 4 -24.61 -22.00 11.71
CA LEU A 4 -23.31 -21.50 11.31
C LEU A 4 -22.39 -21.31 12.53
N PRO A 5 -21.10 -21.63 12.45
CA PRO A 5 -20.19 -21.46 13.57
C PRO A 5 -19.84 -19.99 13.78
N VAL A 6 -20.07 -19.50 15.00
CA VAL A 6 -19.66 -18.19 15.49
C VAL A 6 -18.15 -18.19 15.70
N CYS A 7 -17.44 -17.26 15.07
CA CYS A 7 -16.01 -17.10 15.25
C CYS A 7 -15.74 -16.26 16.51
N VAL A 8 -15.18 -16.88 17.55
CA VAL A 8 -14.74 -16.22 18.80
C VAL A 8 -13.31 -15.73 18.58
N MET A 9 -13.08 -14.43 18.84
CA MET A 9 -11.74 -13.82 18.78
C MET A 9 -10.99 -14.07 20.10
N GLU A 10 -9.89 -14.77 20.06
CA GLU A 10 -8.89 -14.80 21.13
C GLU A 10 -7.58 -14.14 20.69
N ASN A 11 -7.07 -13.25 21.55
CA ASN A 11 -5.84 -12.48 21.37
C ASN A 11 -4.58 -13.30 21.66
N ALA A 12 -3.72 -13.55 20.66
CA ALA A 12 -2.30 -13.85 20.86
C ALA A 12 -1.51 -13.61 19.57
N GLY A 13 -0.59 -12.66 19.59
CA GLY A 13 0.33 -12.36 18.49
C GLY A 13 1.26 -13.56 18.22
N THR A 14 1.49 -13.88 16.97
CA THR A 14 2.34 -14.93 16.33
C THR A 14 1.60 -16.12 15.71
N LYS A 15 0.43 -16.51 16.16
CA LYS A 15 -0.34 -17.57 15.47
C LYS A 15 -1.28 -17.02 14.37
N ARG A 16 -1.47 -15.70 14.31
CA ARG A 16 -2.39 -15.03 13.38
C ARG A 16 -1.99 -15.17 11.91
N THR A 17 -0.71 -15.03 11.58
CA THR A 17 -0.23 -15.03 10.20
C THR A 17 -0.39 -16.40 9.51
N LEU A 18 -0.08 -17.49 10.21
CA LEU A 18 -0.21 -18.84 9.67
C LEU A 18 -1.67 -19.30 9.54
N GLN A 19 -2.54 -18.91 10.45
CA GLN A 19 -3.97 -19.23 10.39
C GLN A 19 -4.66 -18.43 9.29
N TRP A 20 -4.24 -17.18 9.07
CA TRP A 20 -4.76 -16.30 8.04
C TRP A 20 -4.42 -16.81 6.63
N GLN A 21 -3.16 -17.20 6.37
CA GLN A 21 -2.72 -17.82 5.12
C GLN A 21 -3.49 -19.10 4.79
N LYS A 22 -3.85 -19.91 5.81
CA LYS A 22 -4.68 -21.10 5.61
C LYS A 22 -6.12 -20.75 5.23
N ASN A 23 -6.69 -19.69 5.82
CA ASN A 23 -8.06 -19.28 5.53
C ASN A 23 -8.20 -18.66 4.14
N VAL A 24 -7.21 -17.89 3.66
CA VAL A 24 -7.17 -17.33 2.30
C VAL A 24 -7.10 -18.48 1.27
N LYS A 25 -6.27 -19.49 1.51
CA LYS A 25 -6.18 -20.66 0.63
C LYS A 25 -7.49 -21.46 0.58
N LEU A 26 -8.16 -21.61 1.71
CA LEU A 26 -9.46 -22.30 1.81
C LEU A 26 -10.57 -21.51 1.09
N CYS A 27 -10.59 -20.18 1.20
CA CYS A 27 -11.53 -19.34 0.47
C CYS A 27 -11.34 -19.41 -1.05
N ARG A 28 -10.08 -19.50 -1.51
CA ARG A 28 -9.75 -19.67 -2.94
C ARG A 28 -10.25 -21.00 -3.48
N GLU A 29 -10.04 -22.09 -2.77
CA GLU A 29 -10.51 -23.42 -3.15
C GLU A 29 -12.05 -23.53 -3.11
N PHE A 30 -12.71 -22.90 -2.16
CA PHE A 30 -14.17 -22.90 -2.04
C PHE A 30 -14.85 -22.14 -3.18
N ARG A 31 -14.24 -21.04 -3.67
CA ARG A 31 -14.74 -20.25 -4.82
C ARG A 31 -14.62 -21.02 -6.14
N ILE A 32 -13.56 -21.81 -6.31
CA ILE A 32 -13.36 -22.67 -7.49
C ILE A 32 -14.44 -23.79 -7.53
N LEU A 33 -14.78 -24.35 -6.37
CA LEU A 33 -15.80 -25.40 -6.24
C LEU A 33 -17.24 -24.88 -6.42
N ALA A 34 -17.48 -23.58 -6.14
CA ALA A 34 -18.80 -22.97 -6.26
C ALA A 34 -19.17 -22.56 -7.70
N GLY A 35 -18.28 -22.77 -8.70
CA GLY A 35 -18.58 -22.51 -10.12
C GLY A 35 -18.87 -21.02 -10.44
N ILE A 36 -18.47 -20.11 -9.58
CA ILE A 36 -18.59 -18.67 -9.83
C ILE A 36 -17.44 -18.26 -10.75
N ALA A 37 -17.57 -18.55 -12.04
CA ALA A 37 -16.75 -18.05 -13.12
C ALA A 37 -17.05 -16.55 -13.35
N GLY A 38 -16.73 -15.71 -12.36
CA GLY A 38 -16.70 -14.26 -12.46
C GLY A 38 -15.25 -13.84 -12.28
N LYS A 39 -14.70 -13.01 -13.20
CA LYS A 39 -13.38 -12.39 -13.16
C LYS A 39 -12.83 -12.35 -11.74
N GLU A 40 -11.69 -13.03 -11.52
CA GLU A 40 -11.00 -12.94 -10.23
C GLU A 40 -10.78 -11.46 -9.92
N PHE A 41 -11.54 -10.92 -8.97
CA PHE A 41 -11.32 -9.59 -8.44
C PHE A 41 -10.12 -9.70 -7.51
N CYS A 42 -8.92 -9.56 -8.08
CA CYS A 42 -7.75 -9.30 -7.26
C CYS A 42 -8.00 -8.00 -6.48
N SER A 43 -8.04 -8.09 -5.18
CA SER A 43 -8.21 -6.94 -4.29
C SER A 43 -6.84 -6.33 -4.00
N VAL A 44 -6.61 -5.12 -4.41
CA VAL A 44 -5.34 -4.41 -4.20
C VAL A 44 -5.53 -3.21 -3.29
N LYS A 45 -4.46 -2.82 -2.60
CA LYS A 45 -4.39 -1.61 -1.78
C LYS A 45 -3.60 -0.55 -2.54
N THR A 46 -4.13 0.66 -2.63
CA THR A 46 -3.46 1.75 -3.34
C THR A 46 -2.90 2.79 -2.37
N ILE A 47 -1.72 3.30 -2.68
CA ILE A 47 -1.05 4.36 -1.94
C ILE A 47 -0.87 5.54 -2.88
N VAL A 48 -1.37 6.71 -2.50
CA VAL A 48 -1.30 7.93 -3.31
C VAL A 48 -0.86 9.12 -2.46
N CYS A 49 -0.02 9.98 -3.02
CA CYS A 49 0.39 11.23 -2.38
C CYS A 49 -0.22 12.41 -3.13
N VAL A 50 -0.95 13.29 -2.44
CA VAL A 50 -1.72 14.37 -3.04
C VAL A 50 -1.47 15.72 -2.37
N ASP A 51 -1.69 16.80 -3.10
CA ASP A 51 -1.79 18.15 -2.57
C ASP A 51 -3.19 18.47 -2.01
N ASN A 52 -3.45 19.71 -1.55
CA ASN A 52 -4.76 20.11 -1.03
C ASN A 52 -5.89 20.03 -2.05
N ARG A 53 -5.58 20.06 -3.34
CA ARG A 53 -6.54 20.00 -4.44
C ARG A 53 -6.59 18.62 -5.09
N MET A 54 -6.03 17.61 -4.41
CA MET A 54 -5.90 16.24 -4.90
C MET A 54 -4.96 16.08 -6.09
N GLY A 55 -4.05 17.04 -6.34
CA GLY A 55 -3.03 16.98 -7.36
C GLY A 55 -1.95 15.94 -7.04
N ILE A 56 -1.60 15.11 -8.02
CA ILE A 56 -0.59 14.03 -7.92
C ILE A 56 0.69 14.41 -8.65
N CYS A 57 0.55 14.82 -9.91
CA CYS A 57 1.67 15.10 -10.81
C CYS A 57 1.52 16.45 -11.50
N PHE A 58 2.67 16.98 -11.95
CA PHE A 58 2.77 18.12 -12.86
C PHE A 58 3.87 17.88 -13.89
N ASN A 59 3.55 17.99 -15.17
CA ASN A 59 4.49 17.72 -16.28
C ASN A 59 5.18 16.35 -16.14
N GLY A 60 4.45 15.30 -15.81
CA GLY A 60 4.96 13.93 -15.64
C GLY A 60 5.89 13.74 -14.43
N ARG A 61 5.87 14.67 -13.46
CA ARG A 61 6.64 14.58 -12.23
C ARG A 61 5.71 14.68 -11.02
N ARG A 62 5.99 13.93 -9.97
CA ARG A 62 5.27 14.06 -8.70
C ARG A 62 5.30 15.49 -8.17
N VAL A 63 4.21 15.97 -7.62
CA VAL A 63 4.08 17.34 -7.09
C VAL A 63 5.00 17.59 -5.90
N SER A 64 5.25 16.58 -5.08
CA SER A 64 6.18 16.65 -3.95
C SER A 64 6.71 15.28 -3.54
N ARG A 65 7.69 15.27 -2.63
CA ARG A 65 8.24 14.06 -1.99
C ARG A 65 8.69 14.38 -0.59
N ASP A 66 8.62 13.39 0.28
CA ASP A 66 9.16 13.48 1.64
C ASP A 66 9.76 12.13 2.05
N ARG A 67 10.94 12.17 2.69
CA ARG A 67 11.64 10.96 3.11
C ARG A 67 10.84 10.19 4.15
N ILE A 68 10.22 10.87 5.10
CA ILE A 68 9.43 10.25 6.17
C ILE A 68 8.22 9.51 5.59
N VAL A 69 7.55 10.07 4.56
CA VAL A 69 6.45 9.38 3.85
C VAL A 69 6.96 8.11 3.18
N SER A 70 8.09 8.18 2.47
CA SER A 70 8.63 7.00 1.78
C SER A 70 9.08 5.92 2.77
N GLU A 71 9.61 6.31 3.94
CA GLU A 71 9.95 5.39 5.03
C GLU A 71 8.72 4.74 5.65
N ASP A 72 7.64 5.50 5.87
CA ASP A 72 6.37 5.00 6.39
C ASP A 72 5.71 4.02 5.40
N ILE A 73 5.77 4.30 4.10
CA ILE A 73 5.30 3.39 3.04
C ILE A 73 6.06 2.06 3.09
N LEU A 74 7.40 2.08 3.12
CA LEU A 74 8.22 0.87 3.19
C LEU A 74 7.96 0.06 4.47
N GLU A 75 7.72 0.73 5.59
CA GLU A 75 7.38 0.06 6.84
C GLU A 75 5.99 -0.55 6.82
N MET A 76 5.00 0.18 6.33
CA MET A 76 3.61 -0.26 6.23
C MET A 76 3.46 -1.46 5.28
N THR A 77 4.22 -1.49 4.21
CA THR A 77 4.16 -2.57 3.20
C THR A 77 5.06 -3.75 3.52
N ARG A 78 5.75 -3.73 4.67
CA ARG A 78 6.64 -4.83 5.08
C ARG A 78 5.90 -6.16 5.17
N GLY A 79 6.41 -7.17 4.49
CA GLY A 79 5.81 -8.51 4.42
C GLY A 79 4.75 -8.68 3.32
N ASN A 80 4.48 -7.63 2.55
CA ASN A 80 3.65 -7.66 1.36
C ASN A 80 4.45 -7.14 0.15
N VAL A 81 3.95 -7.35 -1.04
CA VAL A 81 4.58 -6.82 -2.26
C VAL A 81 4.10 -5.38 -2.48
N LEU A 82 5.05 -4.47 -2.68
CA LEU A 82 4.77 -3.09 -3.11
C LEU A 82 5.06 -2.97 -4.62
N TRP A 83 4.04 -2.71 -5.40
CA TRP A 83 4.15 -2.48 -6.82
C TRP A 83 4.23 -0.99 -7.14
N MET A 84 5.00 -0.64 -8.17
CA MET A 84 5.12 0.75 -8.62
C MET A 84 5.56 0.86 -10.07
N ALA A 85 5.34 2.03 -10.65
CA ALA A 85 5.91 2.39 -11.95
C ALA A 85 7.44 2.60 -11.87
N PRO A 86 8.17 2.49 -13.00
CA PRO A 86 9.64 2.69 -13.04
C PRO A 86 10.10 4.06 -12.52
N GLU A 87 9.26 5.07 -12.64
CA GLU A 87 9.53 6.44 -12.22
C GLU A 87 9.62 6.59 -10.68
N ALA A 88 8.94 5.70 -9.94
CA ALA A 88 8.97 5.67 -8.47
C ALA A 88 10.16 4.87 -7.90
N ASP A 89 10.71 3.91 -8.63
CA ASP A 89 11.77 3.00 -8.18
C ASP A 89 12.99 3.74 -7.60
N LYS A 90 13.41 4.83 -8.25
CA LYS A 90 14.54 5.63 -7.77
C LYS A 90 14.29 6.23 -6.39
N LEU A 91 13.07 6.70 -6.10
CA LEU A 91 12.70 7.29 -4.83
C LEU A 91 12.90 6.28 -3.69
N PHE A 92 12.38 5.07 -3.83
CA PHE A 92 12.46 4.04 -2.80
C PHE A 92 13.88 3.48 -2.65
N LYS A 93 14.65 3.37 -3.73
CA LYS A 93 16.07 2.99 -3.69
C LYS A 93 16.91 4.01 -2.91
N GLU A 94 16.68 5.30 -3.09
CA GLU A 94 17.40 6.36 -2.36
C GLU A 94 17.12 6.28 -0.86
N VAL A 95 15.86 6.10 -0.48
CA VAL A 95 15.44 5.99 0.92
C VAL A 95 16.00 4.72 1.57
N PHE A 96 15.96 3.60 0.86
CA PHE A 96 16.48 2.33 1.35
C PHE A 96 17.98 2.40 1.63
N LYS A 97 18.77 2.93 0.70
CA LYS A 97 20.21 3.12 0.86
C LYS A 97 20.54 4.02 2.05
N ALA A 98 19.82 5.13 2.21
CA ALA A 98 20.04 6.04 3.34
C ALA A 98 19.79 5.36 4.69
N LYS A 99 18.78 4.49 4.80
CA LYS A 99 18.55 3.69 6.02
C LYS A 99 19.70 2.70 6.29
N GLU A 100 20.20 2.02 5.28
CA GLU A 100 21.32 1.09 5.43
C GLU A 100 22.59 1.80 5.90
N GLU A 101 22.90 2.99 5.38
CA GLU A 101 24.05 3.78 5.78
C GLU A 101 23.98 4.17 7.26
N VAL A 102 22.82 4.67 7.72
CA VAL A 102 22.60 5.03 9.13
C VAL A 102 22.76 3.82 10.05
N CYS A 103 22.24 2.66 9.66
CA CYS A 103 22.38 1.43 10.44
C CYS A 103 23.85 0.95 10.55
N ARG A 104 24.67 1.18 9.53
CA ARG A 104 26.11 0.84 9.54
C ARG A 104 26.91 1.77 10.47
N GLU A 105 26.61 3.08 10.45
CA GLU A 105 27.33 4.09 11.23
C GLU A 105 27.01 4.04 12.72
N THR A 106 25.76 3.79 13.09
CA THR A 106 25.32 3.86 14.50
C THR A 106 25.60 2.60 15.30
N GLY A 107 26.01 1.50 14.66
CA GLY A 107 26.27 0.22 15.35
C GLY A 107 25.07 -0.32 16.14
N THR A 108 23.94 0.38 16.13
CA THR A 108 22.68 0.01 16.78
C THR A 108 21.88 -1.01 15.97
N GLY A 109 22.47 -1.52 14.88
CA GLY A 109 21.94 -2.66 14.18
C GLY A 109 21.88 -3.85 15.15
N LYS A 110 20.73 -4.09 15.82
CA LYS A 110 20.33 -5.47 16.01
C LYS A 110 20.68 -6.12 14.69
N LYS A 111 21.64 -7.05 14.71
CA LYS A 111 21.99 -7.83 13.53
C LYS A 111 20.68 -8.20 12.86
N ILE A 112 20.41 -7.60 11.71
CA ILE A 112 19.49 -8.14 10.75
C ILE A 112 20.21 -9.38 10.24
N GLN A 113 20.34 -10.39 11.13
CA GLN A 113 20.85 -11.72 10.77
C GLN A 113 19.86 -12.43 9.85
N ASP A 114 18.65 -11.89 9.73
CA ASP A 114 17.71 -12.25 8.66
C ASP A 114 17.91 -11.43 7.36
N ALA A 115 18.78 -10.42 7.36
CA ALA A 115 19.13 -9.64 6.17
C ALA A 115 20.10 -10.34 5.22
N GLY A 116 20.63 -11.50 5.60
CA GLY A 116 21.51 -12.31 4.74
C GLY A 116 20.84 -12.93 3.52
N HIS A 117 19.54 -12.70 3.29
CA HIS A 117 18.78 -13.14 2.11
C HIS A 117 18.04 -12.00 1.41
N LEU A 118 18.28 -10.74 1.81
CA LEU A 118 17.57 -9.57 1.24
C LEU A 118 18.12 -9.10 -0.11
N GLU A 119 19.16 -9.70 -0.64
CA GLU A 119 19.65 -9.37 -1.99
C GLU A 119 18.77 -9.99 -3.10
N ASP A 120 17.96 -11.01 -2.80
CA ASP A 120 17.15 -11.72 -3.80
C ASP A 120 15.63 -11.47 -3.72
N GLU A 121 15.08 -10.95 -2.62
CA GLU A 121 13.68 -10.54 -2.57
C GLU A 121 13.58 -9.01 -2.53
N LYS A 122 13.46 -8.39 -3.69
CA LYS A 122 13.12 -6.97 -3.78
C LYS A 122 11.85 -6.72 -2.96
N MET A 123 11.93 -5.84 -1.96
CA MET A 123 10.78 -5.40 -1.16
C MET A 123 9.67 -4.81 -2.03
N TRP A 124 9.96 -4.49 -3.29
CA TRP A 124 9.00 -3.99 -4.26
C TRP A 124 9.27 -4.51 -5.67
N LYS A 125 8.22 -4.50 -6.48
CA LYS A 125 8.23 -4.86 -7.89
C LYS A 125 7.94 -3.63 -8.75
N VAL A 126 8.62 -3.56 -9.89
CA VAL A 126 8.56 -2.41 -10.81
C VAL A 126 8.05 -2.88 -12.16
N ASP A 127 6.91 -2.32 -12.59
CA ASP A 127 6.33 -2.61 -13.91
C ASP A 127 5.40 -1.47 -14.32
N ARG A 128 5.30 -1.14 -15.61
CA ARG A 128 4.37 -0.10 -16.09
C ARG A 128 2.91 -0.52 -15.96
N ASN A 129 2.64 -1.81 -16.05
CA ASN A 129 1.29 -2.38 -15.93
C ASN A 129 1.08 -2.99 -14.54
N PHE A 130 1.67 -2.40 -13.51
CA PHE A 130 1.66 -2.94 -12.15
C PHE A 130 0.25 -3.10 -11.57
N LEU A 131 -0.70 -2.22 -11.91
CA LEU A 131 -2.11 -2.33 -11.48
C LEU A 131 -2.83 -3.56 -12.04
N GLU A 132 -2.35 -4.10 -13.16
CA GLU A 132 -2.89 -5.33 -13.75
C GLU A 132 -2.25 -6.58 -13.14
N LYS A 133 -0.97 -6.47 -12.73
CA LYS A 133 -0.13 -7.56 -12.24
C LYS A 133 -0.20 -7.76 -10.74
N ALA A 134 -0.61 -6.73 -10.01
CA ALA A 134 -0.77 -6.81 -8.57
C ALA A 134 -1.83 -7.85 -8.19
N GLU A 135 -1.49 -8.67 -7.21
CA GLU A 135 -2.32 -9.76 -6.69
C GLU A 135 -3.07 -9.31 -5.43
N GLU A 136 -3.85 -10.23 -4.87
CA GLU A 136 -4.62 -9.98 -3.65
C GLU A 136 -3.69 -9.57 -2.48
N GLU A 137 -4.06 -8.50 -1.77
CA GLU A 137 -3.32 -7.90 -0.65
C GLU A 137 -2.03 -7.15 -1.03
N ASP A 138 -1.65 -7.12 -2.32
CA ASP A 138 -0.53 -6.31 -2.76
C ASP A 138 -0.84 -4.81 -2.64
N PHE A 139 0.20 -4.03 -2.40
CA PHE A 139 0.14 -2.58 -2.42
C PHE A 139 0.60 -2.03 -3.77
N CYS A 140 -0.09 -1.01 -4.25
CA CYS A 140 0.24 -0.29 -5.48
C CYS A 140 0.53 1.18 -5.17
N PHE A 141 1.76 1.63 -5.35
CA PHE A 141 2.11 3.04 -5.24
C PHE A 141 1.84 3.75 -6.57
N VAL A 142 0.87 4.66 -6.56
CA VAL A 142 0.31 5.32 -7.75
C VAL A 142 0.77 6.77 -7.82
N GLU A 143 1.40 7.17 -8.91
CA GLU A 143 1.96 8.52 -9.11
C GLU A 143 1.50 9.22 -10.41
N GLY A 144 0.42 8.82 -11.00
CA GLY A 144 -0.06 9.48 -12.23
C GLY A 144 -0.91 8.58 -13.11
N GLU A 145 -1.08 7.34 -12.70
CA GLU A 145 -1.96 6.40 -13.38
C GLU A 145 -3.43 6.75 -13.13
N ASN A 146 -4.23 6.64 -14.16
CA ASN A 146 -5.67 6.79 -14.03
C ASN A 146 -6.27 5.54 -13.34
N LEU A 147 -6.87 5.73 -12.17
CA LEU A 147 -7.49 4.66 -11.38
C LEU A 147 -8.93 4.34 -11.78
N ALA A 148 -9.58 5.12 -12.66
CA ALA A 148 -10.98 4.95 -13.01
C ALA A 148 -11.33 3.53 -13.52
N GLY A 149 -10.41 2.88 -14.24
CA GLY A 149 -10.60 1.49 -14.70
C GLY A 149 -10.33 0.43 -13.64
N TYR A 150 -9.74 0.79 -12.51
CA TYR A 150 -9.28 -0.13 -11.46
C TYR A 150 -10.05 0.00 -10.16
N GLU A 151 -10.95 0.97 -10.02
CA GLU A 151 -11.72 1.19 -8.80
C GLU A 151 -12.38 -0.10 -8.27
N GLY A 152 -12.87 -0.96 -9.19
CA GLY A 152 -13.46 -2.25 -8.83
C GLY A 152 -12.52 -3.23 -8.13
N LYS A 153 -11.21 -3.08 -8.32
CA LYS A 153 -10.16 -3.93 -7.73
C LYS A 153 -9.61 -3.36 -6.42
N ILE A 154 -9.79 -2.05 -6.17
CA ILE A 154 -9.23 -1.38 -4.99
C ILE A 154 -10.11 -1.68 -3.78
N THR A 155 -9.52 -2.15 -2.70
CA THR A 155 -10.18 -2.41 -1.42
C THR A 155 -9.78 -1.42 -0.34
N GLU A 156 -8.56 -0.89 -0.42
CA GLU A 156 -8.03 0.08 0.52
C GLU A 156 -7.30 1.21 -0.23
N ILE A 157 -7.46 2.44 0.24
CA ILE A 157 -6.75 3.61 -0.26
C ILE A 157 -6.00 4.24 0.91
N VAL A 158 -4.68 4.31 0.80
CA VAL A 158 -3.81 5.06 1.71
C VAL A 158 -3.45 6.37 1.05
N LEU A 159 -3.95 7.47 1.59
CA LEU A 159 -3.80 8.79 1.04
C LEU A 159 -2.87 9.63 1.93
N TYR A 160 -1.74 10.08 1.38
CA TYR A 160 -0.85 11.05 2.03
C TYR A 160 -1.12 12.43 1.48
N LYS A 161 -1.55 13.35 2.33
CA LYS A 161 -1.82 14.76 1.98
C LYS A 161 -0.64 15.62 2.42
N TRP A 162 -0.05 16.34 1.47
CA TRP A 162 1.06 17.25 1.73
C TRP A 162 0.66 18.48 2.56
N ASN A 163 -0.65 18.76 2.67
CA ASN A 163 -1.21 19.97 3.29
C ASN A 163 -0.64 21.28 2.71
N ARG A 164 -0.32 21.24 1.43
CA ARG A 164 0.16 22.38 0.62
C ARG A 164 -0.48 22.31 -0.75
N ASP A 165 -0.49 23.46 -1.44
CA ASP A 165 -0.92 23.56 -2.83
C ASP A 165 0.31 23.51 -3.74
N TYR A 166 0.23 22.72 -4.80
CA TYR A 166 1.24 22.62 -5.84
C TYR A 166 0.60 22.78 -7.22
N PRO A 167 1.35 23.22 -8.25
CA PRO A 167 0.92 23.06 -9.62
C PRO A 167 0.69 21.57 -9.91
N ALA A 168 -0.45 21.24 -10.49
CA ALA A 168 -0.79 19.87 -10.88
C ALA A 168 -1.61 19.86 -12.17
N ASP A 169 -1.37 18.84 -13.00
CA ASP A 169 -2.10 18.54 -14.25
C ASP A 169 -2.72 17.14 -14.21
N VAL A 170 -2.34 16.31 -13.23
CA VAL A 170 -2.94 15.01 -12.94
C VAL A 170 -3.47 15.00 -11.51
N PHE A 171 -4.71 14.55 -11.34
CA PHE A 171 -5.43 14.58 -10.07
C PHE A 171 -5.93 13.19 -9.67
N PHE A 172 -6.08 12.99 -8.37
CA PHE A 172 -6.73 11.81 -7.80
C PHE A 172 -8.25 11.99 -7.91
N GLU A 173 -8.88 11.22 -8.79
CA GLU A 173 -10.29 11.39 -9.18
C GLU A 173 -11.24 10.38 -8.52
N VAL A 174 -10.74 9.52 -7.62
CA VAL A 174 -11.60 8.54 -6.92
C VAL A 174 -12.55 9.27 -5.98
N ASP A 175 -13.85 8.98 -6.10
CA ASP A 175 -14.89 9.53 -5.25
C ASP A 175 -14.85 8.92 -3.84
N LEU A 176 -14.16 9.60 -2.91
CA LEU A 176 -13.99 9.15 -1.54
C LEU A 176 -15.30 9.10 -0.72
N SER A 177 -16.40 9.68 -1.21
CA SER A 177 -17.70 9.59 -0.52
C SER A 177 -18.22 8.15 -0.43
N LYS A 178 -17.74 7.27 -1.30
CA LYS A 178 -18.07 5.83 -1.35
C LYS A 178 -17.16 4.97 -0.47
N TRP A 179 -16.23 5.60 0.24
CA TRP A 179 -15.23 4.95 1.07
C TRP A 179 -15.41 5.33 2.52
N ARG A 180 -15.10 4.41 3.43
CA ARG A 180 -15.13 4.65 4.87
C ARG A 180 -13.74 5.03 5.33
N LEU A 181 -13.59 6.21 5.93
CA LEU A 181 -12.37 6.62 6.60
C LEU A 181 -12.18 5.75 7.86
N GLU A 182 -11.11 4.97 7.91
CA GLU A 182 -10.77 4.10 9.03
C GLU A 182 -9.76 4.76 9.97
N GLU A 183 -8.76 5.40 9.40
CA GLU A 183 -7.69 6.02 10.18
C GLU A 183 -7.32 7.37 9.56
N ARG A 184 -7.03 8.34 10.44
CA ARG A 184 -6.42 9.61 10.08
C ARG A 184 -5.34 9.95 11.10
N LYS A 185 -4.13 10.23 10.61
CA LYS A 185 -2.97 10.58 11.41
C LYS A 185 -2.23 11.76 10.81
N ASP A 186 -1.94 12.75 11.63
CA ASP A 186 -1.07 13.87 11.28
C ASP A 186 0.33 13.61 11.84
N PHE A 187 1.37 13.94 11.06
CA PHE A 187 2.77 13.85 11.48
C PHE A 187 3.62 14.87 10.74
N SER A 188 4.81 15.16 11.29
CA SER A 188 5.79 16.03 10.64
C SER A 188 6.64 15.22 9.68
N GLY A 189 6.81 15.71 8.44
CA GLY A 189 7.75 15.17 7.47
C GLY A 189 9.16 15.71 7.65
N TYR A 190 10.05 15.35 6.73
CA TYR A 190 11.39 15.92 6.65
C TYR A 190 11.37 17.33 6.02
N SER A 191 10.61 17.53 4.96
CA SER A 191 10.49 18.78 4.21
C SER A 191 9.11 19.45 4.35
N HIS A 192 8.18 18.79 5.03
CA HIS A 192 6.83 19.25 5.27
C HIS A 192 6.57 19.34 6.78
N GLU A 193 6.12 20.50 7.23
CA GLU A 193 5.80 20.72 8.64
C GLU A 193 4.68 19.80 9.12
N LYS A 194 3.71 19.56 8.25
CA LYS A 194 2.57 18.68 8.51
C LYS A 194 2.21 17.86 7.29
N ILE A 195 2.07 16.56 7.48
CA ILE A 195 1.54 15.60 6.52
C ILE A 195 0.37 14.88 7.18
N THR A 196 -0.71 14.64 6.43
CA THR A 196 -1.85 13.87 6.92
C THR A 196 -1.91 12.54 6.14
N LYS A 197 -1.88 11.43 6.86
CA LYS A 197 -2.15 10.08 6.35
C LYS A 197 -3.60 9.73 6.64
N GLU A 198 -4.33 9.30 5.63
CA GLU A 198 -5.70 8.81 5.74
C GLU A 198 -5.80 7.43 5.12
N ILE A 199 -6.48 6.50 5.78
CA ILE A 199 -6.74 5.15 5.30
C ILE A 199 -8.23 5.00 5.10
N TYR A 200 -8.62 4.62 3.89
CA TYR A 200 -9.99 4.43 3.49
C TYR A 200 -10.23 2.99 3.08
N ASN A 201 -11.31 2.38 3.58
CA ASN A 201 -11.77 1.07 3.18
C ASN A 201 -13.04 1.18 2.33
N ARG A 202 -13.17 0.29 1.37
CA ARG A 202 -14.35 0.26 0.51
C ARG A 202 -15.58 -0.12 1.31
N GLN A 203 -16.67 0.65 1.18
CA GLN A 203 -17.95 0.31 1.79
C GLN A 203 -18.59 -0.87 1.03
N GLY A 204 -19.05 -1.89 1.76
CA GLY A 204 -19.85 -2.98 1.18
C GLY A 204 -19.10 -4.25 0.77
N LEU A 205 -17.86 -4.47 1.22
CA LEU A 205 -17.13 -5.74 1.07
C LEU A 205 -17.20 -6.62 2.34
N LEU A 206 -18.27 -6.49 3.13
CA LEU A 206 -18.57 -7.40 4.25
C LEU A 206 -19.57 -8.47 3.84
#